data_01f11bf6be91f33dc0b2401afda8f398
#
_entry.id   01f11bf6be91f33dc0b2401afda8f398
#
_cell.length_a   1.000
_cell.length_b   1.000
_cell.length_c   1.000
_cell.angle_alpha   90.00
_cell.angle_beta   90.00
_cell.angle_gamma   90.00
#
_symmetry.space_group_name_H-M   'P 1'
#
loop_
_entity.id
_entity.type
_entity.pdbx_description
1 polymer ?
#
loop_
_entity_poly.entity_id
_entity_poly.type
_entity_poly.pdbx_seq_one_letter_code
_entity_poly.pdbx_strand_id
1 'polypeptide(L)'
;LSAVLVPRRRRGFEHLDDPAVGEWLRERSLRDVRRANLVLGGTWAVVREVRRLLPLLGAQATLVDVGTGLADIPSRARRMAARRGVRVTTFGVDEAASLARVSADVLDASVCADARRLPFPDASVDVVTCSQVLHHFTDEDIPAVLRELTRVARHAVIVSDLRRSWVAAAGFWLSTWPLGFHPVSRHDGFTSVLRGFTAAELARHARAIGQTATVRHHPGFRLTATWSPAHGSA
;
A
#
# COMPACT_ATOMS: atom_id res chain seq x y z
N LEU A 1 15.27 25.26 0.38
CA LEU A 1 15.84 24.09 -0.33
C LEU A 1 14.82 22.96 -0.55
N SER A 2 13.74 22.87 0.27
CA SER A 2 12.81 21.72 0.17
C SER A 2 11.86 21.76 -1.03
N ALA A 3 11.42 22.90 -1.49
CA ALA A 3 10.44 23.00 -2.59
C ALA A 3 11.02 22.62 -3.98
N VAL A 4 12.32 22.87 -4.19
CA VAL A 4 12.99 22.56 -5.48
C VAL A 4 13.18 21.04 -5.67
N LEU A 5 13.27 20.27 -4.60
CA LEU A 5 13.49 18.83 -4.63
C LEU A 5 12.21 17.98 -4.74
N VAL A 6 11.03 18.62 -4.67
CA VAL A 6 9.73 17.94 -4.79
C VAL A 6 9.09 18.33 -6.12
N PRO A 7 9.09 17.42 -7.11
CA PRO A 7 8.43 17.68 -8.39
C PRO A 7 6.91 17.80 -8.21
N ARG A 8 6.23 18.42 -9.19
CA ARG A 8 4.76 18.32 -9.28
C ARG A 8 4.37 16.86 -9.46
N ARG A 9 3.25 16.43 -8.88
CA ARG A 9 2.71 15.09 -9.08
C ARG A 9 2.41 14.90 -10.56
N ARG A 10 3.02 13.89 -11.17
CA ARG A 10 2.88 13.59 -12.60
C ARG A 10 2.07 12.30 -12.76
N ARG A 11 1.16 12.31 -13.73
CA ARG A 11 0.55 11.10 -14.25
C ARG A 11 1.39 10.64 -15.43
N GLY A 12 2.44 9.86 -15.17
CA GLY A 12 3.16 9.16 -16.22
C GLY A 12 2.42 7.86 -16.61
N PHE A 13 2.78 7.26 -17.71
CA PHE A 13 2.35 5.92 -18.10
C PHE A 13 3.24 4.89 -17.39
N GLU A 14 2.65 3.90 -16.74
CA GLU A 14 3.34 2.70 -16.29
C GLU A 14 2.94 1.54 -17.19
N HIS A 15 3.92 0.78 -17.67
CA HIS A 15 3.66 -0.32 -18.58
C HIS A 15 2.80 -1.40 -17.94
N LEU A 16 2.92 -1.58 -16.63
CA LEU A 16 2.13 -2.56 -15.88
C LEU A 16 0.66 -2.17 -15.70
N ASP A 17 0.30 -0.90 -15.94
CA ASP A 17 -1.10 -0.44 -15.97
C ASP A 17 -1.82 -0.93 -17.24
N ASP A 18 -1.07 -1.34 -18.29
CA ASP A 18 -1.63 -1.86 -19.53
C ASP A 18 -2.06 -3.32 -19.35
N PRO A 19 -3.37 -3.64 -19.49
CA PRO A 19 -3.85 -5.02 -19.41
C PRO A 19 -3.29 -5.94 -20.50
N ALA A 20 -2.79 -5.37 -21.63
CA ALA A 20 -2.18 -6.13 -22.72
C ALA A 20 -0.74 -6.59 -22.44
N VAL A 21 -0.13 -6.14 -21.33
CA VAL A 21 1.21 -6.61 -20.95
C VAL A 21 1.23 -8.11 -20.75
N GLY A 22 2.16 -8.78 -21.45
CA GLY A 22 2.33 -10.24 -21.37
C GLY A 22 2.60 -10.72 -19.93
N GLU A 23 2.05 -11.89 -19.60
CA GLU A 23 2.09 -12.47 -18.25
C GLU A 23 3.52 -12.59 -17.70
N TRP A 24 4.47 -13.05 -18.52
CA TRP A 24 5.89 -13.13 -18.13
C TRP A 24 6.48 -11.80 -17.66
N LEU A 25 6.20 -10.70 -18.40
CA LEU A 25 6.71 -9.38 -18.05
C LEU A 25 6.07 -8.85 -16.77
N ARG A 26 4.76 -9.10 -16.61
CA ARG A 26 4.03 -8.77 -15.38
C ARG A 26 4.62 -9.48 -14.17
N GLU A 27 4.80 -10.80 -14.23
CA GLU A 27 5.43 -11.58 -13.15
C GLU A 27 6.86 -11.12 -12.85
N ARG A 28 7.66 -10.85 -13.90
CA ARG A 28 9.02 -10.37 -13.74
C ARG A 28 9.05 -9.03 -13.00
N SER A 29 8.21 -8.10 -13.41
CA SER A 29 8.10 -6.78 -12.79
C SER A 29 7.59 -6.85 -11.36
N LEU A 30 6.62 -7.70 -11.05
CA LEU A 30 6.15 -7.91 -9.68
C LEU A 30 7.25 -8.47 -8.76
N ARG A 31 8.11 -9.35 -9.27
CA ARG A 31 9.30 -9.79 -8.52
C ARG A 31 10.26 -8.65 -8.23
N ASP A 32 10.46 -7.74 -9.18
CA ASP A 32 11.29 -6.56 -8.99
C ASP A 32 10.65 -5.58 -7.99
N VAL A 33 9.34 -5.33 -8.06
CA VAL A 33 8.59 -4.53 -7.08
C VAL A 33 8.70 -5.13 -5.67
N ARG A 34 8.54 -6.45 -5.54
CA ARG A 34 8.73 -7.15 -4.27
C ARG A 34 10.15 -6.95 -3.71
N ARG A 35 11.19 -7.07 -4.56
CA ARG A 35 12.58 -6.78 -4.15
C ARG A 35 12.74 -5.34 -3.69
N ALA A 36 12.20 -4.38 -4.46
CA ALA A 36 12.23 -2.97 -4.09
C ALA A 36 11.57 -2.73 -2.72
N ASN A 37 10.41 -3.34 -2.48
CA ASN A 37 9.69 -3.21 -1.20
C ASN A 37 10.47 -3.78 -0.02
N LEU A 38 11.20 -4.86 -0.24
CA LEU A 38 12.06 -5.46 0.80
C LEU A 38 13.27 -4.60 1.08
N VAL A 39 14.00 -4.19 0.04
CA VAL A 39 15.28 -3.47 0.16
C VAL A 39 15.06 -2.00 0.51
N LEU A 40 14.06 -1.36 -0.08
CA LEU A 40 13.75 0.05 0.11
C LEU A 40 12.68 0.32 1.18
N GLY A 41 12.38 -0.68 2.02
CA GLY A 41 11.62 -0.48 3.26
C GLY A 41 10.10 -0.36 3.12
N GLY A 42 9.50 -0.60 1.93
CA GLY A 42 8.05 -0.51 1.73
C GLY A 42 7.27 -1.44 2.65
N THR A 43 7.58 -2.72 2.63
CA THR A 43 6.96 -3.72 3.51
C THR A 43 7.21 -3.42 4.99
N TRP A 44 8.43 -2.98 5.34
CA TRP A 44 8.77 -2.67 6.72
C TRP A 44 7.98 -1.49 7.28
N ALA A 45 7.71 -0.46 6.46
CA ALA A 45 6.92 0.70 6.86
C ALA A 45 5.53 0.28 7.35
N VAL A 46 4.82 -0.55 6.56
CA VAL A 46 3.48 -1.04 6.94
C VAL A 46 3.54 -1.96 8.15
N VAL A 47 4.44 -2.96 8.16
CA VAL A 47 4.57 -3.90 9.28
C VAL A 47 4.90 -3.17 10.59
N ARG A 48 5.66 -2.07 10.53
CA ARG A 48 5.92 -1.23 11.71
C ARG A 48 4.66 -0.53 12.21
N GLU A 49 3.80 -0.03 11.33
CA GLU A 49 2.53 0.58 11.74
C GLU A 49 1.58 -0.49 12.32
N VAL A 50 1.44 -1.66 11.68
CA VAL A 50 0.67 -2.78 12.25
C VAL A 50 1.18 -3.15 13.65
N ARG A 51 2.52 -3.21 13.83
CA ARG A 51 3.11 -3.50 15.14
C ARG A 51 2.71 -2.50 16.23
N ARG A 52 2.55 -1.22 15.87
CA ARG A 52 2.11 -0.17 16.82
C ARG A 52 0.66 -0.35 17.24
N LEU A 53 -0.15 -0.96 16.39
CA LEU A 53 -1.56 -1.21 16.67
C LEU A 53 -1.80 -2.48 17.50
N LEU A 54 -0.84 -3.43 17.54
CA LEU A 54 -1.04 -4.69 18.26
C LEU A 54 -1.53 -4.54 19.71
N PRO A 55 -1.08 -3.54 20.50
CA PRO A 55 -1.60 -3.35 21.87
C PRO A 55 -3.08 -2.97 21.93
N LEU A 56 -3.66 -2.49 20.82
CA LEU A 56 -5.08 -2.13 20.69
C LEU A 56 -5.92 -3.30 20.17
N LEU A 57 -5.25 -4.36 19.66
CA LEU A 57 -5.90 -5.54 19.11
C LEU A 57 -5.89 -6.64 20.18
N GLY A 58 -6.97 -7.42 20.23
CA GLY A 58 -7.03 -8.59 21.11
C GLY A 58 -6.07 -9.72 20.70
N ALA A 59 -6.19 -10.87 21.34
CA ALA A 59 -5.41 -12.07 21.01
C ALA A 59 -5.70 -12.60 19.58
N GLN A 60 -6.79 -12.19 19.00
CA GLN A 60 -7.18 -12.48 17.61
C GLN A 60 -7.56 -11.19 16.92
N ALA A 61 -7.11 -11.03 15.68
CA ALA A 61 -7.41 -9.86 14.87
C ALA A 61 -7.53 -10.24 13.39
N THR A 62 -8.18 -9.38 12.61
CA THR A 62 -8.32 -9.51 11.17
C THR A 62 -7.58 -8.39 10.45
N LEU A 63 -6.93 -8.70 9.34
CA LEU A 63 -6.25 -7.75 8.49
C LEU A 63 -6.62 -7.97 7.03
N VAL A 64 -7.10 -6.93 6.37
CA VAL A 64 -7.27 -6.89 4.90
C VAL A 64 -6.18 -6.04 4.31
N ASP A 65 -5.53 -6.53 3.25
CA ASP A 65 -4.53 -5.80 2.46
C ASP A 65 -5.09 -5.55 1.06
N VAL A 66 -5.30 -4.28 0.72
CA VAL A 66 -5.88 -3.83 -0.54
C VAL A 66 -4.77 -3.47 -1.53
N GLY A 67 -4.82 -4.06 -2.73
CA GLY A 67 -3.72 -4.10 -3.67
C GLY A 67 -2.61 -5.03 -3.17
N THR A 68 -3.01 -6.24 -2.74
CA THR A 68 -2.14 -7.15 -1.99
C THR A 68 -0.98 -7.73 -2.82
N GLY A 69 -1.09 -7.74 -4.15
CA GLY A 69 -0.08 -8.25 -5.05
C GLY A 69 0.36 -9.67 -4.69
N LEU A 70 1.64 -9.84 -4.36
CA LEU A 70 2.22 -11.14 -3.95
C LEU A 70 2.09 -11.43 -2.43
N ALA A 71 1.24 -10.72 -1.71
CA ALA A 71 0.91 -10.91 -0.29
C ALA A 71 2.11 -10.81 0.69
N ASP A 72 3.15 -10.07 0.36
CA ASP A 72 4.32 -9.99 1.26
C ASP A 72 4.04 -9.17 2.51
N ILE A 73 3.22 -8.14 2.44
CA ILE A 73 2.89 -7.29 3.58
C ILE A 73 2.06 -8.07 4.60
N PRO A 74 0.87 -8.61 4.25
CA PRO A 74 0.04 -9.32 5.22
C PRO A 74 0.73 -10.57 5.78
N SER A 75 1.49 -11.31 4.97
CA SER A 75 2.27 -12.47 5.43
C SER A 75 3.32 -12.10 6.49
N ARG A 76 4.01 -10.97 6.32
CA ARG A 76 5.00 -10.49 7.30
C ARG A 76 4.32 -9.92 8.54
N ALA A 77 3.21 -9.20 8.37
CA ALA A 77 2.41 -8.69 9.47
C ALA A 77 1.90 -9.84 10.35
N ARG A 78 1.34 -10.90 9.74
CA ARG A 78 0.89 -12.13 10.43
C ARG A 78 2.02 -12.79 11.23
N ARG A 79 3.20 -13.00 10.61
CA ARG A 79 4.35 -13.59 11.30
C ARG A 79 4.86 -12.71 12.44
N MET A 80 4.88 -11.41 12.26
CA MET A 80 5.31 -10.45 13.29
C MET A 80 4.33 -10.43 14.47
N ALA A 81 3.03 -10.45 14.21
CA ALA A 81 1.97 -10.49 15.22
C ALA A 81 2.01 -11.81 16.02
N ALA A 82 2.15 -12.95 15.34
CA ALA A 82 2.24 -14.27 15.98
C ALA A 82 3.40 -14.36 16.99
N ARG A 83 4.56 -13.77 16.68
CA ARG A 83 5.70 -13.67 17.62
C ARG A 83 5.40 -12.82 18.85
N ARG A 84 4.26 -12.14 18.91
CA ARG A 84 3.78 -11.30 20.02
C ARG A 84 2.47 -11.82 20.62
N GLY A 85 2.12 -13.07 20.31
CA GLY A 85 0.94 -13.73 20.85
C GLY A 85 -0.39 -13.30 20.22
N VAL A 86 -0.36 -12.55 19.12
CA VAL A 86 -1.58 -12.14 18.40
C VAL A 86 -1.75 -13.00 17.15
N ARG A 87 -2.88 -13.69 17.02
CA ARG A 87 -3.27 -14.42 15.82
C ARG A 87 -3.97 -13.47 14.86
N VAL A 88 -3.41 -13.28 13.67
CA VAL A 88 -4.00 -12.44 12.64
C VAL A 88 -4.50 -13.30 11.49
N THR A 89 -5.81 -13.24 11.22
CA THR A 89 -6.42 -13.75 9.99
C THR A 89 -6.24 -12.72 8.89
N THR A 90 -5.71 -13.12 7.75
CA THR A 90 -5.28 -12.23 6.67
C THR A 90 -6.11 -12.43 5.41
N PHE A 91 -6.61 -11.32 4.87
CA PHE A 91 -7.34 -11.29 3.61
C PHE A 91 -6.61 -10.42 2.60
N GLY A 92 -6.59 -10.85 1.34
CA GLY A 92 -6.06 -10.08 0.22
C GLY A 92 -7.17 -9.56 -0.68
N VAL A 93 -7.03 -8.34 -1.17
CA VAL A 93 -7.86 -7.81 -2.26
C VAL A 93 -6.93 -7.31 -3.35
N ASP A 94 -7.20 -7.68 -4.59
CA ASP A 94 -6.48 -7.17 -5.75
C ASP A 94 -7.43 -7.06 -6.94
N GLU A 95 -7.27 -6.04 -7.78
CA GLU A 95 -8.08 -5.86 -8.98
C GLU A 95 -7.71 -6.89 -10.06
N ALA A 96 -6.45 -7.34 -10.08
CA ALA A 96 -5.99 -8.36 -10.99
C ALA A 96 -6.34 -9.76 -10.47
N ALA A 97 -7.23 -10.47 -11.16
CA ALA A 97 -7.65 -11.83 -10.78
C ALA A 97 -6.50 -12.84 -10.67
N SER A 98 -5.42 -12.66 -11.43
CA SER A 98 -4.20 -13.46 -11.33
C SER A 98 -3.49 -13.26 -10.00
N LEU A 99 -3.41 -12.01 -9.51
CA LEU A 99 -2.80 -11.69 -8.23
C LEU A 99 -3.66 -12.13 -7.04
N ALA A 100 -4.97 -11.95 -7.15
CA ALA A 100 -5.92 -12.46 -6.15
C ALA A 100 -5.79 -14.00 -6.00
N ARG A 101 -5.57 -14.74 -7.08
CA ARG A 101 -5.30 -16.19 -7.05
C ARG A 101 -3.98 -16.52 -6.36
N VAL A 102 -2.88 -15.89 -6.78
CA VAL A 102 -1.54 -16.14 -6.20
C VAL A 102 -1.50 -15.79 -4.71
N SER A 103 -2.16 -14.71 -4.30
CA SER A 103 -2.22 -14.33 -2.89
C SER A 103 -3.09 -15.27 -2.04
N ALA A 104 -4.09 -15.93 -2.63
CA ALA A 104 -4.91 -16.92 -1.94
C ALA A 104 -4.13 -18.16 -1.47
N ASP A 105 -3.02 -18.51 -2.14
CA ASP A 105 -2.13 -19.60 -1.70
C ASP A 105 -1.32 -19.25 -0.43
N VAL A 106 -1.26 -17.97 -0.09
CA VAL A 106 -0.41 -17.45 1.00
C VAL A 106 -1.24 -16.92 2.19
N LEU A 107 -2.42 -16.39 1.90
CA LEU A 107 -3.32 -15.77 2.87
C LEU A 107 -4.45 -16.73 3.26
N ASP A 108 -5.22 -16.37 4.28
CA ASP A 108 -6.37 -17.16 4.71
C ASP A 108 -7.51 -17.10 3.67
N ALA A 109 -7.64 -15.97 2.96
CA ALA A 109 -8.45 -15.84 1.75
C ALA A 109 -7.98 -14.64 0.91
N SER A 110 -8.34 -14.64 -0.38
CA SER A 110 -8.15 -13.50 -1.26
C SER A 110 -9.26 -13.39 -2.28
N VAL A 111 -9.59 -12.16 -2.70
CA VAL A 111 -10.69 -11.85 -3.60
C VAL A 111 -10.26 -10.82 -4.65
N CYS A 112 -10.78 -10.99 -5.87
CA CYS A 112 -10.65 -10.02 -6.94
C CYS A 112 -11.75 -8.96 -6.77
N ALA A 113 -11.35 -7.71 -6.47
CA ALA A 113 -12.28 -6.60 -6.31
C ALA A 113 -11.60 -5.24 -6.50
N ASP A 114 -12.42 -4.23 -6.81
CA ASP A 114 -12.02 -2.82 -6.90
C ASP A 114 -11.84 -2.23 -5.50
N ALA A 115 -10.74 -1.50 -5.28
CA ALA A 115 -10.46 -0.81 -4.03
C ALA A 115 -11.52 0.25 -3.65
N ARG A 116 -12.32 0.70 -4.62
CA ARG A 116 -13.44 1.63 -4.42
C ARG A 116 -14.73 0.94 -3.97
N ARG A 117 -14.76 -0.41 -3.97
CA ARG A 117 -15.92 -1.22 -3.58
C ARG A 117 -15.46 -2.56 -3.02
N LEU A 118 -15.12 -2.57 -1.74
CA LEU A 118 -14.62 -3.77 -1.07
C LEU A 118 -15.76 -4.71 -0.66
N PRO A 119 -15.62 -6.03 -0.85
CA PRO A 119 -16.66 -7.01 -0.53
C PRO A 119 -16.67 -7.38 0.96
N PHE A 120 -16.57 -6.38 1.82
CA PHE A 120 -16.61 -6.54 3.28
C PHE A 120 -17.69 -5.64 3.89
N PRO A 121 -18.41 -6.09 4.93
CA PRO A 121 -19.33 -5.24 5.67
C PRO A 121 -18.63 -4.06 6.36
N ASP A 122 -19.43 -3.08 6.80
CA ASP A 122 -18.94 -1.94 7.57
C ASP A 122 -18.31 -2.40 8.88
N ALA A 123 -17.21 -1.81 9.29
CA ALA A 123 -16.51 -2.07 10.54
C ALA A 123 -16.26 -3.58 10.82
N SER A 124 -16.05 -4.39 9.77
CA SER A 124 -15.94 -5.85 9.89
C SER A 124 -14.50 -6.34 10.05
N VAL A 125 -13.51 -5.53 9.72
CA VAL A 125 -12.09 -5.89 9.72
C VAL A 125 -11.30 -4.98 10.67
N ASP A 126 -10.48 -5.56 11.53
CA ASP A 126 -9.79 -4.78 12.57
C ASP A 126 -8.78 -3.80 11.99
N VAL A 127 -7.98 -4.22 10.99
CA VAL A 127 -6.99 -3.38 10.33
C VAL A 127 -7.11 -3.52 8.82
N VAL A 128 -7.22 -2.39 8.13
CA VAL A 128 -7.15 -2.33 6.66
C VAL A 128 -5.85 -1.67 6.24
N THR A 129 -5.07 -2.35 5.40
CA THR A 129 -3.83 -1.82 4.80
C THR A 129 -4.03 -1.59 3.31
N CYS A 130 -3.41 -0.52 2.79
CA CYS A 130 -3.37 -0.22 1.37
C CYS A 130 -1.99 0.37 1.05
N SER A 131 -1.16 -0.37 0.33
CA SER A 131 0.24 -0.01 0.13
C SER A 131 0.63 0.06 -1.33
N GLN A 132 1.12 1.24 -1.75
CA GLN A 132 1.55 1.50 -3.13
C GLN A 132 0.42 1.28 -4.15
N VAL A 133 -0.76 1.73 -3.82
CA VAL A 133 -1.99 1.63 -4.63
C VAL A 133 -2.55 3.01 -4.95
N LEU A 134 -2.55 3.93 -3.96
CA LEU A 134 -3.19 5.23 -4.16
C LEU A 134 -2.57 6.06 -5.27
N HIS A 135 -1.28 5.89 -5.57
CA HIS A 135 -0.63 6.64 -6.63
C HIS A 135 -1.11 6.24 -8.04
N HIS A 136 -1.82 5.13 -8.21
CA HIS A 136 -2.49 4.76 -9.46
C HIS A 136 -3.81 5.51 -9.67
N PHE A 137 -4.42 6.02 -8.60
CA PHE A 137 -5.70 6.75 -8.67
C PHE A 137 -5.53 8.24 -8.95
N THR A 138 -6.56 8.84 -9.54
CA THR A 138 -6.66 10.29 -9.73
C THR A 138 -6.92 10.98 -8.39
N ASP A 139 -6.64 12.28 -8.29
CA ASP A 139 -6.93 13.03 -7.05
C ASP A 139 -8.44 13.04 -6.75
N GLU A 140 -9.28 12.92 -7.79
CA GLU A 140 -10.74 12.84 -7.71
C GLU A 140 -11.22 11.48 -7.19
N ASP A 141 -10.52 10.39 -7.54
CA ASP A 141 -10.88 9.01 -7.16
C ASP A 141 -10.37 8.62 -5.76
N ILE A 142 -9.24 9.19 -5.33
CA ILE A 142 -8.64 8.87 -4.02
C ILE A 142 -9.63 8.96 -2.86
N PRO A 143 -10.51 9.99 -2.75
CA PRO A 143 -11.50 10.03 -1.68
C PRO A 143 -12.46 8.85 -1.65
N ALA A 144 -12.83 8.29 -2.81
CA ALA A 144 -13.69 7.11 -2.87
C ALA A 144 -12.99 5.88 -2.28
N VAL A 145 -11.72 5.65 -2.66
CA VAL A 145 -10.91 4.57 -2.09
C VAL A 145 -10.77 4.74 -0.58
N LEU A 146 -10.37 5.92 -0.11
CA LEU A 146 -10.15 6.15 1.33
C LEU A 146 -11.43 6.00 2.16
N ARG A 147 -12.59 6.43 1.65
CA ARG A 147 -13.88 6.19 2.33
C ARG A 147 -14.16 4.69 2.46
N GLU A 148 -13.89 3.93 1.41
CA GLU A 148 -14.13 2.49 1.40
C GLU A 148 -13.20 1.73 2.35
N LEU A 149 -11.90 2.07 2.38
CA LEU A 149 -10.98 1.55 3.39
C LEU A 149 -11.47 1.88 4.81
N THR A 150 -11.96 3.11 5.02
CA THR A 150 -12.45 3.58 6.33
C THR A 150 -13.74 2.87 6.73
N ARG A 151 -14.67 2.65 5.78
CA ARG A 151 -15.92 1.95 6.01
C ARG A 151 -15.71 0.53 6.55
N VAL A 152 -14.77 -0.20 5.92
CA VAL A 152 -14.51 -1.60 6.27
C VAL A 152 -13.71 -1.74 7.57
N ALA A 153 -12.83 -0.78 7.88
CA ALA A 153 -11.95 -0.87 9.04
C ALA A 153 -12.70 -0.64 10.35
N ARG A 154 -12.46 -1.49 11.36
CA ARG A 154 -12.98 -1.35 12.73
C ARG A 154 -12.08 -0.49 13.60
N HIS A 155 -10.78 -0.73 13.58
CA HIS A 155 -9.82 -0.07 14.48
C HIS A 155 -8.86 0.87 13.77
N ALA A 156 -8.35 0.48 12.61
CA ALA A 156 -7.38 1.33 11.92
C ALA A 156 -7.32 1.09 10.41
N VAL A 157 -7.03 2.18 9.70
CA VAL A 157 -6.57 2.17 8.31
C VAL A 157 -5.11 2.59 8.26
N ILE A 158 -4.30 1.86 7.50
CA ILE A 158 -2.90 2.18 7.21
C ILE A 158 -2.75 2.31 5.70
N VAL A 159 -2.55 3.51 5.23
CA VAL A 159 -2.13 3.77 3.86
C VAL A 159 -0.63 3.97 3.82
N SER A 160 0.06 3.27 2.92
CA SER A 160 1.49 3.45 2.69
C SER A 160 1.76 3.75 1.23
N ASP A 161 2.54 4.79 0.95
CA ASP A 161 2.88 5.11 -0.43
C ASP A 161 4.27 5.74 -0.55
N LEU A 162 4.70 5.96 -1.78
CA LEU A 162 5.98 6.55 -2.14
C LEU A 162 6.02 8.03 -1.78
N ARG A 163 7.10 8.46 -1.15
CA ARG A 163 7.36 9.88 -0.95
C ARG A 163 7.97 10.49 -2.20
N ARG A 164 7.21 11.37 -2.86
CA ARG A 164 7.64 12.05 -4.08
C ARG A 164 8.83 12.97 -3.81
N SER A 165 9.92 12.74 -4.54
CA SER A 165 11.14 13.53 -4.48
C SER A 165 12.03 13.20 -5.68
N TRP A 166 12.72 14.19 -6.25
CA TRP A 166 13.75 13.94 -7.26
C TRP A 166 14.89 13.07 -6.73
N VAL A 167 15.26 13.24 -5.46
CA VAL A 167 16.28 12.41 -4.81
C VAL A 167 15.82 10.96 -4.71
N ALA A 168 14.53 10.75 -4.37
CA ALA A 168 13.94 9.39 -4.34
C ALA A 168 13.94 8.76 -5.73
N ALA A 169 13.53 9.51 -6.75
CA ALA A 169 13.47 9.03 -8.13
C ALA A 169 14.87 8.66 -8.67
N ALA A 170 15.86 9.54 -8.47
CA ALA A 170 17.24 9.27 -8.84
C ALA A 170 17.84 8.10 -8.05
N GLY A 171 17.62 8.06 -6.73
CA GLY A 171 18.10 6.96 -5.87
C GLY A 171 17.48 5.61 -6.26
N PHE A 172 16.20 5.58 -6.57
CA PHE A 172 15.54 4.38 -7.09
C PHE A 172 16.17 3.96 -8.41
N TRP A 173 16.27 4.87 -9.39
CA TRP A 173 16.86 4.59 -10.69
C TRP A 173 18.26 4.00 -10.56
N LEU A 174 19.13 4.62 -9.78
CA LEU A 174 20.50 4.16 -9.56
C LEU A 174 20.55 2.79 -8.86
N SER A 175 19.68 2.55 -7.86
CA SER A 175 19.66 1.28 -7.12
C SER A 175 19.20 0.10 -7.96
N THR A 176 18.41 0.34 -9.02
CA THR A 176 17.87 -0.74 -9.87
C THR A 176 18.92 -1.42 -10.74
N TRP A 177 20.06 -0.75 -11.02
CA TRP A 177 21.14 -1.32 -11.83
C TRP A 177 21.83 -2.50 -11.13
N PRO A 178 22.38 -2.36 -9.93
CA PRO A 178 23.02 -3.48 -9.24
C PRO A 178 21.98 -4.54 -8.79
N LEU A 179 20.71 -4.20 -8.68
CA LEU A 179 19.64 -5.15 -8.34
C LEU A 179 19.14 -5.96 -9.56
N GLY A 180 19.63 -5.67 -10.77
CA GLY A 180 19.28 -6.40 -11.99
C GLY A 180 17.81 -6.28 -12.38
N PHE A 181 17.19 -5.11 -12.16
CA PHE A 181 15.79 -4.88 -12.54
C PHE A 181 15.60 -4.83 -14.05
N HIS A 182 14.48 -5.35 -14.50
CA HIS A 182 14.07 -5.24 -15.90
C HIS A 182 13.89 -3.76 -16.30
N PRO A 183 14.22 -3.33 -17.53
CA PRO A 183 14.07 -1.93 -17.98
C PRO A 183 12.65 -1.37 -17.75
N VAL A 184 11.60 -2.15 -18.00
CA VAL A 184 10.21 -1.78 -17.72
C VAL A 184 10.01 -1.52 -16.23
N SER A 185 10.47 -2.40 -15.33
CA SER A 185 10.38 -2.21 -13.88
C SER A 185 11.11 -0.95 -13.40
N ARG A 186 12.22 -0.58 -14.06
CA ARG A 186 12.95 0.67 -13.74
C ARG A 186 12.14 1.90 -14.14
N HIS A 187 11.57 1.88 -15.36
CA HIS A 187 10.73 2.97 -15.86
C HIS A 187 9.50 3.14 -14.98
N ASP A 188 8.78 2.06 -14.72
CA ASP A 188 7.53 2.09 -13.95
C ASP A 188 7.79 2.53 -12.50
N GLY A 189 8.82 1.97 -11.84
CA GLY A 189 9.16 2.39 -10.48
C GLY A 189 9.64 3.84 -10.38
N PHE A 190 10.36 4.37 -11.38
CA PHE A 190 10.67 5.80 -11.46
C PHE A 190 9.40 6.64 -11.60
N THR A 191 8.49 6.22 -12.47
CA THR A 191 7.17 6.87 -12.68
C THR A 191 6.34 6.81 -11.39
N SER A 192 6.27 5.65 -10.71
CA SER A 192 5.57 5.48 -9.44
C SER A 192 6.08 6.45 -8.37
N VAL A 193 7.41 6.68 -8.27
CA VAL A 193 7.96 7.69 -7.35
C VAL A 193 7.44 9.09 -7.68
N LEU A 194 7.33 9.45 -8.96
CA LEU A 194 6.81 10.76 -9.38
C LEU A 194 5.30 10.89 -9.24
N ARG A 195 4.56 9.78 -9.27
CA ARG A 195 3.13 9.69 -8.95
C ARG A 195 2.87 9.73 -7.43
N GLY A 196 3.86 9.42 -6.61
CA GLY A 196 3.78 9.39 -5.15
C GLY A 196 3.34 10.71 -4.51
N PHE A 197 3.34 10.77 -3.21
CA PHE A 197 2.75 11.86 -2.42
C PHE A 197 3.80 12.62 -1.59
N THR A 198 3.43 13.80 -1.17
CA THR A 198 4.00 14.47 0.00
C THR A 198 3.18 14.12 1.25
N ALA A 199 3.77 14.31 2.43
CA ALA A 199 3.04 14.10 3.69
C ALA A 199 1.80 15.02 3.80
N ALA A 200 1.91 16.27 3.32
CA ALA A 200 0.81 17.21 3.31
C ALA A 200 -0.34 16.78 2.38
N GLU A 201 -0.03 16.18 1.24
CA GLU A 201 -1.03 15.68 0.31
C GLU A 201 -1.80 14.48 0.91
N LEU A 202 -1.10 13.49 1.49
CA LEU A 202 -1.78 12.37 2.17
C LEU A 202 -2.66 12.85 3.32
N ALA A 203 -2.18 13.79 4.14
CA ALA A 203 -2.98 14.37 5.20
C ALA A 203 -4.20 15.14 4.67
N ARG A 204 -4.06 15.83 3.53
CA ARG A 204 -5.17 16.54 2.87
C ARG A 204 -6.23 15.56 2.36
N HIS A 205 -5.83 14.47 1.71
CA HIS A 205 -6.77 13.45 1.24
C HIS A 205 -7.53 12.79 2.39
N ALA A 206 -6.88 12.48 3.51
CA ALA A 206 -7.55 11.98 4.71
C ALA A 206 -8.56 13.00 5.26
N ARG A 207 -8.19 14.28 5.38
CA ARG A 207 -9.10 15.34 5.81
C ARG A 207 -10.30 15.54 4.88
N ALA A 208 -10.12 15.34 3.57
CA ALA A 208 -11.20 15.46 2.61
C ALA A 208 -12.32 14.41 2.80
N ILE A 209 -12.04 13.34 3.55
CA ILE A 209 -13.02 12.32 3.94
C ILE A 209 -13.39 12.39 5.44
N GLY A 210 -13.07 13.50 6.11
CA GLY A 210 -13.38 13.72 7.53
C GLY A 210 -12.44 13.01 8.50
N GLN A 211 -11.29 12.46 8.05
CA GLN A 211 -10.36 11.72 8.91
C GLN A 211 -9.11 12.54 9.26
N THR A 212 -8.63 12.37 10.50
CA THR A 212 -7.34 12.93 10.94
C THR A 212 -6.27 11.86 10.93
N ALA A 213 -5.43 11.87 9.89
CA ALA A 213 -4.36 10.88 9.75
C ALA A 213 -3.07 11.33 10.42
N THR A 214 -2.43 10.43 11.16
CA THR A 214 -1.03 10.57 11.56
C THR A 214 -0.13 10.17 10.39
N VAL A 215 0.57 11.13 9.80
CA VAL A 215 1.50 10.85 8.70
C VAL A 215 2.91 10.72 9.21
N ARG A 216 3.59 9.61 8.85
CA ARG A 216 4.98 9.32 9.24
C ARG A 216 5.87 9.09 8.04
N HIS A 217 7.11 9.56 8.16
CA HIS A 217 8.19 9.28 7.23
C HIS A 217 8.92 7.99 7.63
N HIS A 218 9.26 7.18 6.62
CA HIS A 218 10.04 5.95 6.81
C HIS A 218 11.27 5.94 5.89
N PRO A 219 12.31 5.15 6.22
CA PRO A 219 13.43 4.89 5.32
C PRO A 219 12.98 4.44 3.94
N GLY A 220 13.82 4.67 2.93
CA GLY A 220 13.52 4.31 1.53
C GLY A 220 12.46 5.20 0.88
N PHE A 221 12.32 6.43 1.36
CA PHE A 221 11.35 7.39 0.83
C PHE A 221 9.92 6.86 0.85
N ARG A 222 9.48 6.34 2.01
CA ARG A 222 8.11 5.87 2.24
C ARG A 222 7.37 6.80 3.17
N LEU A 223 6.06 6.91 2.94
CA LEU A 223 5.12 7.57 3.84
C LEU A 223 4.09 6.56 4.32
N THR A 224 3.65 6.71 5.56
CA THR A 224 2.41 6.08 6.03
C THR A 224 1.47 7.14 6.54
N ALA A 225 0.18 6.99 6.26
CA ALA A 225 -0.90 7.74 6.87
C ALA A 225 -1.79 6.73 7.61
N THR A 226 -1.95 6.92 8.93
CA THR A 226 -2.72 6.01 9.78
C THR A 226 -3.78 6.78 10.52
N TRP A 227 -5.00 6.26 10.54
CA TRP A 227 -6.13 6.82 11.31
C TRP A 227 -7.03 5.72 11.85
N SER A 228 -7.76 6.03 12.91
CA SER A 228 -8.87 5.20 13.42
C SER A 228 -10.17 5.75 12.86
N PRO A 229 -11.01 4.91 12.23
CA PRO A 229 -12.32 5.35 11.77
C PRO A 229 -13.16 5.88 12.93
N ALA A 230 -13.74 7.07 12.78
CA ALA A 230 -14.77 7.54 13.67
C ALA A 230 -16.07 6.84 13.25
N HIS A 231 -16.34 5.64 13.78
CA HIS A 231 -17.67 5.08 13.70
C HIS A 231 -18.53 5.89 14.67
N GLY A 232 -19.50 6.64 14.15
CA GLY A 232 -20.47 7.32 15.01
C GLY A 232 -21.02 6.30 15.99
N SER A 233 -20.99 6.64 17.28
CA SER A 233 -21.71 5.87 18.30
C SER A 233 -23.17 5.79 17.88
N ALA A 234 -23.56 4.57 17.45
CA ALA A 234 -24.96 4.26 17.22
C ALA A 234 -25.76 4.34 18.54
#